data_42d2f3d176c73b99ee7d51dcb14530e4
#
_entry.id   42d2f3d176c73b99ee7d51dcb14530e4
#
_cell.length_a   1.000
_cell.length_b   1.000
_cell.length_c   1.000
_cell.angle_alpha   90.00
_cell.angle_beta   90.00
_cell.angle_gamma   90.00
#
_symmetry.space_group_name_H-M   'P 1'
#
loop_
_entity.id
_entity.type
_entity.pdbx_description
1 polymer ?
#
loop_
_entity_poly.entity_id
_entity_poly.type
_entity_poly.pdbx_seq_one_letter_code
_entity_poly.pdbx_strand_id
1 'polypeptide(L)'
;MVYYGQEANKPYALRTERMKVSRWKKNQGAPSLETIRDLVANEGLRCYTWSDAPGKFYPEHTHNEDEMRWIVQGSLTVGVNGKEVKLKAGDRIELPAGTAHWARVSEDGPIIYLCATKS
;
A
#
# COMPACT_ATOMS: atom_id res chain seq x y z
N MET A 1 12.29 -5.03 19.91
CA MET A 1 12.87 -5.31 19.28
C MET A 1 13.38 -5.50 19.09
N VAL A 2 13.01 -5.77 19.09
CA VAL A 2 13.63 -6.07 18.47
C VAL A 2 13.82 -6.29 18.28
N TYR A 3 13.45 -6.65 18.35
CA TYR A 3 13.98 -6.97 17.70
C TYR A 3 14.13 -7.33 17.55
N TYR A 4 13.72 -7.61 17.82
CA TYR A 4 14.24 -7.99 17.20
C TYR A 4 14.84 -8.37 17.03
N GLY A 5 14.62 -8.62 17.12
CA GLY A 5 15.31 -8.99 16.73
C GLY A 5 15.65 -9.18 16.44
N GLN A 6 15.63 -9.46 16.27
CA GLN A 6 16.06 -9.61 15.81
C GLN A 6 16.17 -9.60 15.10
N GLU A 7 15.61 -9.84 14.90
CA GLU A 7 15.81 -9.71 14.24
C GLU A 7 16.33 -9.27 14.07
N ALA A 8 15.88 -9.59 14.38
CA ALA A 8 16.33 -9.03 14.27
C ALA A 8 16.95 -8.26 14.09
N ASN A 9 16.89 -8.46 14.28
CA ASN A 9 17.46 -7.50 14.00
C ASN A 9 17.73 -6.94 12.83
N LYS A 10 16.88 -6.92 12.51
CA LYS A 10 16.86 -6.27 11.34
C LYS A 10 16.59 -4.89 11.56
N PRO A 11 17.41 -4.08 11.09
CA PRO A 11 17.29 -2.68 11.44
C PRO A 11 16.26 -1.95 10.63
N TYR A 12 15.87 -2.37 9.46
CA TYR A 12 14.99 -1.55 8.70
C TYR A 12 13.59 -1.81 9.03
N ALA A 13 12.92 -0.74 9.29
CA ALA A 13 11.58 -0.77 9.76
C ALA A 13 10.63 -1.48 8.89
N LEU A 14 10.96 -1.59 7.66
CA LEU A 14 10.02 -2.20 6.84
C LEU A 14 10.02 -3.64 6.87
N ARG A 15 10.80 -4.27 7.65
CA ARG A 15 10.55 -5.57 7.89
C ARG A 15 9.47 -5.64 8.69
N THR A 16 8.34 -5.39 8.16
CA THR A 16 7.18 -5.37 8.94
C THR A 16 6.72 -6.74 9.09
N GLU A 17 6.30 -7.06 10.25
CA GLU A 17 5.69 -8.32 10.49
C GLU A 17 4.21 -8.20 10.37
N ARG A 18 3.72 -7.03 10.03
CA ARG A 18 2.29 -6.81 9.89
C ARG A 18 2.01 -5.64 8.97
N MET A 19 0.77 -5.55 8.55
CA MET A 19 0.30 -4.49 7.69
C MET A 19 0.48 -3.13 8.35
N LYS A 20 0.81 -2.15 7.54
CA LYS A 20 0.93 -0.78 8.00
C LYS A 20 0.13 0.13 7.07
N VAL A 21 -0.68 1.01 7.65
CA VAL A 21 -1.47 1.98 6.90
C VAL A 21 -1.04 3.38 7.32
N SER A 22 -0.81 4.25 6.33
CA SER A 22 -0.49 5.65 6.58
C SER A 22 -1.52 6.50 5.88
N ARG A 23 -2.01 7.53 6.56
CA ARG A 23 -3.04 8.39 6.01
C ARG A 23 -2.44 9.70 5.52
N TRP A 24 -3.04 10.24 4.48
CA TRP A 24 -2.59 11.51 3.90
C TRP A 24 -2.91 12.64 4.87
N LYS A 25 -1.97 13.55 5.04
CA LYS A 25 -2.15 14.68 5.96
C LYS A 25 -2.71 15.86 5.23
N LYS A 26 -3.66 16.54 5.86
CA LYS A 26 -4.33 17.68 5.24
C LYS A 26 -3.37 18.78 4.81
N ASN A 27 -2.30 18.99 5.56
CA ASN A 27 -1.37 20.07 5.24
C ASN A 27 -0.43 19.74 4.08
N GLN A 28 -0.58 18.57 3.47
CA GLN A 28 0.22 18.21 2.31
C GLN A 28 -0.42 18.64 1.00
N GLY A 29 -1.58 19.29 1.07
CA GLY A 29 -2.33 19.65 -0.12
C GLY A 29 -3.05 18.44 -0.68
N ALA A 30 -3.57 18.54 -1.89
CA ALA A 30 -4.27 17.45 -2.52
C ALA A 30 -3.26 16.41 -3.01
N PRO A 31 -3.56 15.11 -2.83
CA PRO A 31 -2.67 14.09 -3.36
C PRO A 31 -2.72 14.11 -4.89
N SER A 32 -1.56 13.91 -5.51
CA SER A 32 -1.47 13.85 -6.96
C SER A 32 -0.46 12.79 -7.34
N LEU A 33 -0.55 12.33 -8.58
CA LEU A 33 0.38 11.35 -9.09
C LEU A 33 1.82 11.85 -9.00
N GLU A 34 2.03 13.09 -9.37
CA GLU A 34 3.36 13.67 -9.37
C GLU A 34 3.95 13.73 -7.96
N THR A 35 3.18 14.26 -7.03
CA THR A 35 3.64 14.39 -5.65
C THR A 35 3.95 13.02 -5.03
N ILE A 36 3.07 12.07 -5.23
CA ILE A 36 3.24 10.74 -4.64
C ILE A 36 4.42 10.03 -5.30
N ARG A 37 4.58 10.18 -6.62
CA ARG A 37 5.71 9.58 -7.30
C ARG A 37 7.03 10.12 -6.77
N ASP A 38 7.10 11.43 -6.51
CA ASP A 38 8.30 12.03 -5.96
C ASP A 38 8.60 11.51 -4.57
N LEU A 39 7.57 11.35 -3.75
CA LEU A 39 7.76 10.81 -2.41
C LEU A 39 8.29 9.37 -2.45
N VAL A 40 7.78 8.56 -3.36
CA VAL A 40 8.24 7.19 -3.50
C VAL A 40 9.68 7.17 -3.98
N ALA A 41 10.02 8.03 -4.93
CA ALA A 41 11.38 8.11 -5.44
C ALA A 41 12.36 8.51 -4.33
N ASN A 42 11.93 9.41 -3.45
CA ASN A 42 12.78 9.83 -2.34
C ASN A 42 13.04 8.70 -1.34
N GLU A 43 12.22 7.67 -1.35
CA GLU A 43 12.44 6.48 -0.52
C GLU A 43 13.35 5.48 -1.21
N GLY A 44 13.79 5.79 -2.43
CA GLY A 44 14.67 4.89 -3.17
C GLY A 44 13.94 3.71 -3.78
N LEU A 45 12.62 3.79 -3.89
CA LEU A 45 11.84 2.69 -4.42
C LEU A 45 11.53 2.91 -5.88
N ARG A 46 11.44 1.82 -6.60
CA ARG A 46 10.91 1.85 -7.96
C ARG A 46 9.43 1.61 -7.85
N CYS A 47 8.67 2.34 -8.64
CA CYS A 47 7.22 2.17 -8.62
C CYS A 47 6.67 2.18 -10.03
N TYR A 48 5.46 1.68 -10.17
CA TYR A 48 4.72 1.79 -11.41
C TYR A 48 3.29 2.19 -11.07
N THR A 49 2.62 2.78 -12.05
CA THR A 49 1.24 3.24 -11.91
C THR A 49 0.33 2.12 -12.34
N TRP A 50 -0.74 1.91 -11.59
CA TRP A 50 -1.74 0.91 -11.91
C TRP A 50 -3.10 1.54 -11.87
N SER A 51 -4.01 1.08 -12.73
CA SER A 51 -5.38 1.56 -12.69
C SER A 51 -6.33 0.41 -12.94
N ASP A 52 -7.51 0.51 -12.37
CA ASP A 52 -8.56 -0.50 -12.53
C ASP A 52 -9.91 0.18 -12.61
N ALA A 53 -10.86 -0.51 -13.24
CA ALA A 53 -12.22 -0.04 -13.34
C ALA A 53 -12.95 -0.14 -11.99
N PRO A 54 -14.05 0.59 -11.83
CA PRO A 54 -14.85 0.47 -10.61
C PRO A 54 -15.29 -0.98 -10.38
N GLY A 55 -15.25 -1.41 -9.14
CA GLY A 55 -15.71 -2.74 -8.77
C GLY A 55 -14.72 -3.87 -9.01
N LYS A 56 -13.56 -3.58 -9.56
CA LYS A 56 -12.57 -4.64 -9.79
C LYS A 56 -12.24 -5.34 -8.48
N PHE A 57 -12.27 -6.67 -8.50
CA PHE A 57 -12.03 -7.47 -7.32
C PHE A 57 -10.85 -8.40 -7.53
N TYR A 58 -9.95 -8.41 -6.56
CA TYR A 58 -8.81 -9.32 -6.53
C TYR A 58 -9.04 -10.29 -5.38
N PRO A 59 -9.24 -11.60 -5.67
CA PRO A 59 -9.45 -12.57 -4.61
C PRO A 59 -8.23 -12.73 -3.71
N GLU A 60 -8.41 -13.38 -2.60
CA GLU A 60 -7.33 -13.56 -1.65
C GLU A 60 -6.11 -14.21 -2.29
N HIS A 61 -4.95 -13.63 -2.06
CA HIS A 61 -3.70 -14.10 -2.62
C HIS A 61 -2.55 -13.58 -1.76
N THR A 62 -1.35 -14.08 -2.03
CA THR A 62 -0.14 -13.63 -1.35
C THR A 62 0.90 -13.24 -2.38
N HIS A 63 1.89 -12.48 -1.94
CA HIS A 63 3.04 -12.12 -2.78
C HIS A 63 4.32 -12.52 -2.08
N ASN A 64 5.36 -12.74 -2.86
CA ASN A 64 6.66 -13.15 -2.32
C ASN A 64 7.50 -12.00 -1.79
N GLU A 65 7.08 -10.78 -2.03
CA GLU A 65 7.83 -9.60 -1.62
C GLU A 65 6.94 -8.68 -0.82
N ASP A 66 7.57 -7.83 0.00
CA ASP A 66 6.82 -6.77 0.66
C ASP A 66 6.27 -5.85 -0.41
N GLU A 67 5.03 -5.42 -0.23
CA GLU A 67 4.36 -4.56 -1.20
C GLU A 67 3.94 -3.27 -0.59
N MET A 68 3.94 -2.22 -1.41
CA MET A 68 3.40 -0.93 -1.02
C MET A 68 2.44 -0.47 -2.12
N ARG A 69 1.29 0.08 -1.72
CA ARG A 69 0.34 0.70 -2.64
C ARG A 69 -0.05 2.05 -2.08
N TRP A 70 0.01 3.04 -2.94
CA TRP A 70 -0.30 4.43 -2.55
C TRP A 70 -1.38 4.93 -3.48
N ILE A 71 -2.56 5.23 -2.92
CA ILE A 71 -3.72 5.60 -3.72
C ILE A 71 -3.59 7.04 -4.19
N VAL A 72 -3.74 7.23 -5.48
CA VAL A 72 -3.70 8.57 -6.09
C VAL A 72 -5.11 9.11 -6.28
N GLN A 73 -6.02 8.25 -6.74
CA GLN A 73 -7.38 8.63 -7.07
C GLN A 73 -8.30 7.44 -6.84
N GLY A 74 -9.49 7.70 -6.34
CA GLY A 74 -10.45 6.63 -6.09
C GLY A 74 -10.29 6.02 -4.71
N SER A 75 -10.88 4.86 -4.48
CA SER A 75 -10.74 4.20 -3.19
C SER A 75 -10.71 2.68 -3.34
N LEU A 76 -10.07 2.04 -2.37
CA LEU A 76 -9.81 0.62 -2.37
C LEU A 76 -10.10 0.06 -0.98
N THR A 77 -10.76 -1.09 -0.94
CA THR A 77 -10.91 -1.82 0.31
C THR A 77 -10.00 -3.03 0.26
N VAL A 78 -9.20 -3.21 1.30
CA VAL A 78 -8.27 -4.34 1.40
C VAL A 78 -8.65 -5.17 2.61
N GLY A 79 -8.79 -6.48 2.42
CA GLY A 79 -9.10 -7.40 3.49
C GLY A 79 -7.88 -8.18 3.92
N VAL A 80 -7.55 -8.14 5.21
CA VAL A 80 -6.39 -8.82 5.77
C VAL A 80 -6.77 -9.37 7.13
N ASN A 81 -6.60 -10.67 7.32
CA ASN A 81 -6.86 -11.31 8.61
C ASN A 81 -8.25 -11.03 9.17
N GLY A 82 -9.25 -11.08 8.32
CA GLY A 82 -10.62 -10.86 8.75
C GLY A 82 -11.00 -9.41 9.00
N LYS A 83 -10.09 -8.48 8.72
CA LYS A 83 -10.37 -7.05 8.88
C LYS A 83 -10.35 -6.38 7.53
N GLU A 84 -11.13 -5.33 7.40
CA GLU A 84 -11.17 -4.55 6.17
C GLU A 84 -10.63 -3.17 6.44
N VAL A 85 -9.79 -2.70 5.53
CA VAL A 85 -9.24 -1.37 5.59
C VAL A 85 -9.65 -0.63 4.33
N LYS A 86 -10.26 0.53 4.48
CA LYS A 86 -10.64 1.32 3.33
C LYS A 86 -9.61 2.42 3.14
N LEU A 87 -9.10 2.51 1.91
CA LEU A 87 -8.07 3.47 1.54
C LEU A 87 -8.65 4.43 0.52
N LYS A 88 -8.36 5.71 0.68
CA LYS A 88 -8.78 6.73 -0.27
C LYS A 88 -7.57 7.48 -0.77
N ALA A 89 -7.78 8.42 -1.69
CA ALA A 89 -6.67 9.16 -2.30
C ALA A 89 -5.73 9.71 -1.24
N GLY A 90 -4.45 9.45 -1.40
CA GLY A 90 -3.40 9.84 -0.46
C GLY A 90 -3.02 8.77 0.54
N ASP A 91 -3.89 7.78 0.77
CA ASP A 91 -3.59 6.74 1.75
C ASP A 91 -2.63 5.71 1.19
N ARG A 92 -1.83 5.14 2.06
CA ARG A 92 -0.81 4.17 1.68
C ARG A 92 -0.91 2.93 2.55
N ILE A 93 -0.76 1.77 1.93
CA ILE A 93 -0.74 0.51 2.66
C ILE A 93 0.55 -0.24 2.33
N GLU A 94 1.14 -0.87 3.35
CA GLU A 94 2.30 -1.74 3.17
C GLU A 94 1.92 -3.11 3.70
N LEU A 95 2.18 -4.13 2.90
CA LEU A 95 1.87 -5.51 3.23
C LEU A 95 3.14 -6.33 3.22
N PRO A 96 3.45 -7.02 4.32
CA PRO A 96 4.63 -7.88 4.33
C PRO A 96 4.49 -9.04 3.36
N ALA A 97 5.61 -9.53 2.88
CA ALA A 97 5.62 -10.73 2.04
C ALA A 97 4.84 -11.84 2.72
N GLY A 98 4.07 -12.59 1.95
CA GLY A 98 3.31 -13.72 2.48
C GLY A 98 2.01 -13.38 3.17
N THR A 99 1.63 -12.10 3.21
CA THR A 99 0.37 -11.71 3.84
C THR A 99 -0.79 -11.97 2.90
N ALA A 100 -1.70 -12.84 3.29
CA ALA A 100 -2.88 -13.14 2.48
C ALA A 100 -3.83 -11.94 2.52
N HIS A 101 -4.28 -11.51 1.38
CA HIS A 101 -5.17 -10.35 1.30
C HIS A 101 -6.01 -10.38 0.03
N TRP A 102 -7.14 -9.70 0.09
CA TRP A 102 -7.97 -9.47 -1.09
C TRP A 102 -8.16 -7.96 -1.21
N ALA A 103 -8.61 -7.49 -2.39
CA ALA A 103 -8.82 -6.07 -2.60
C ALA A 103 -10.00 -5.85 -3.54
N ARG A 104 -10.72 -4.76 -3.31
CA ARG A 104 -11.85 -4.39 -4.14
C ARG A 104 -11.86 -2.90 -4.38
N VAL A 105 -11.95 -2.51 -5.64
CA VAL A 105 -12.06 -1.11 -6.03
C VAL A 105 -13.50 -0.66 -5.78
N SER A 106 -13.69 0.55 -5.28
CA SER A 106 -15.02 1.10 -5.06
C SER A 106 -15.82 1.13 -6.36
N GLU A 107 -17.13 0.96 -6.24
CA GLU A 107 -18.03 1.07 -7.39
C GLU A 107 -18.20 2.54 -7.81
N ASP A 108 -17.76 3.47 -6.97
CA ASP A 108 -17.99 4.90 -7.23
C ASP A 108 -17.12 5.49 -8.33
N GLY A 109 -16.10 4.80 -8.74
CA GLY A 109 -15.24 5.31 -9.80
C GLY A 109 -13.98 4.48 -9.95
N PRO A 110 -13.19 4.77 -11.00
CA PRO A 110 -11.94 4.04 -11.22
C PRO A 110 -10.89 4.41 -10.19
N ILE A 111 -9.88 3.58 -10.07
CA ILE A 111 -8.79 3.83 -9.16
C ILE A 111 -7.49 4.01 -9.93
N ILE A 112 -6.63 4.86 -9.39
CA ILE A 112 -5.25 4.99 -9.85
C ILE A 112 -4.38 4.91 -8.61
N TYR A 113 -3.35 4.07 -8.64
CA TYR A 113 -2.44 3.99 -7.51
C TYR A 113 -1.04 3.62 -7.97
N LEU A 114 -0.06 3.90 -7.13
CA LEU A 114 1.32 3.51 -7.35
C LEU A 114 1.59 2.24 -6.59
N CYS A 115 2.31 1.34 -7.24
CA CYS A 115 2.74 0.09 -6.62
C CYS A 115 4.25 0.07 -6.56
N ALA A 116 4.78 -0.44 -5.45
CA ALA A 116 6.21 -0.68 -5.34
C ALA A 116 6.41 -1.96 -4.55
N THR A 117 7.51 -2.64 -4.84
CA THR A 117 7.88 -3.83 -4.09
C THR A 117 9.24 -3.61 -3.48
N LYS A 118 9.48 -4.29 -2.37
CA LYS A 118 10.77 -4.26 -1.73
C LYS A 118 11.25 -5.68 -1.60
N SER A 119 12.42 -5.92 -2.04
CA SER A 119 13.00 -7.26 -1.95
C SER A 119 14.21 -7.27 -1.05
#